data_9cf6847871340c2be6e1dc5bdba76b16
#
_entry.id   9cf6847871340c2be6e1dc5bdba76b16
#
_cell.length_a   1.000
_cell.length_b   1.000
_cell.length_c   1.000
_cell.angle_alpha   90.00
_cell.angle_beta   90.00
_cell.angle_gamma   90.00
#
_symmetry.space_group_name_H-M   'P 1'
#
loop_
_entity.id
_entity.type
_entity.pdbx_description
1 polymer ?
#
loop_
_entity_poly.entity_id
_entity_poly.type
_entity_poly.pdbx_seq_one_letter_code
_entity_poly.pdbx_strand_id
1 'polypeptide(L)'
;MRTPGYGMGVMSGEYKIRPYGKMRGTKMLEIFNYVPVFFVVVVVIMFIASAVRILPEYERGVLFRLGRLAGVRGPGLFFIIPGIDRLVRVSLRTVVFDVPPQDVITRDNVTVKVSAVVYFRVMIADKAIVEVENYLYATSQLSQTTLRSVLGQVELDELLSQRDKINRELQEILDRHTGPWGIKVSNVEVKNIDLPQEMQRAIAKQAEAERERRAKVIHAEGELQASEKLAQAAKVLAVEPTSIQLRFLQTLTEICAEKNSTIIFPVPVDLISMFMEKRAKPGSGE
;
A
#
# COMPACT_ATOMS: atom_id res chain seq x y z
N MET A 1 3.04 -124.53 53.24
CA MET A 1 3.72 -123.96 52.02
C MET A 1 4.00 -122.55 52.29
N ARG A 2 5.21 -122.06 52.08
CA ARG A 2 5.80 -120.83 52.53
C ARG A 2 5.32 -119.60 51.68
N THR A 3 4.96 -118.52 52.34
CA THR A 3 4.78 -117.23 51.80
C THR A 3 6.02 -116.34 52.09
N PRO A 4 6.64 -115.65 51.17
CA PRO A 4 7.67 -114.69 51.48
C PRO A 4 7.07 -113.30 51.73
N GLY A 5 7.53 -112.66 52.85
CA GLY A 5 7.22 -111.28 53.20
C GLY A 5 7.98 -110.23 52.29
N TYR A 6 7.32 -109.19 52.01
CA TYR A 6 7.94 -107.96 51.43
C TYR A 6 8.04 -106.88 52.49
N GLY A 7 9.27 -106.48 52.74
CA GLY A 7 9.60 -105.36 53.61
C GLY A 7 9.35 -104.03 52.88
N MET A 8 8.65 -103.12 53.51
CA MET A 8 8.35 -101.75 53.05
C MET A 8 9.43 -100.80 53.59
N GLY A 9 10.36 -100.45 52.73
CA GLY A 9 11.34 -99.42 53.03
C GLY A 9 10.70 -98.04 52.89
N VAL A 10 10.58 -97.36 54.00
CA VAL A 10 10.15 -95.92 54.03
C VAL A 10 11.34 -95.07 53.67
N MET A 11 11.35 -94.51 52.46
CA MET A 11 12.26 -93.37 52.07
C MET A 11 11.67 -92.06 52.56
N SER A 12 12.24 -91.50 53.61
CA SER A 12 12.00 -90.09 54.01
C SER A 12 12.73 -89.14 53.04
N GLY A 13 11.98 -88.71 52.06
CA GLY A 13 12.42 -87.64 51.19
C GLY A 13 12.21 -86.28 51.87
N GLU A 14 13.28 -85.65 52.28
CA GLU A 14 13.31 -84.34 52.87
C GLU A 14 13.12 -83.30 51.71
N TYR A 15 11.87 -82.82 51.52
CA TYR A 15 11.57 -81.76 50.60
C TYR A 15 12.10 -80.43 51.16
N LYS A 16 13.24 -79.97 50.66
CA LYS A 16 13.83 -78.65 50.89
C LYS A 16 13.00 -77.63 50.17
N ILE A 17 12.00 -77.01 50.83
CA ILE A 17 11.22 -75.87 50.32
C ILE A 17 12.18 -74.70 50.25
N ARG A 18 12.54 -74.32 48.99
CA ARG A 18 13.24 -73.04 48.74
C ARG A 18 12.27 -71.91 49.05
N PRO A 19 12.64 -70.92 49.86
CA PRO A 19 11.76 -69.79 50.10
C PRO A 19 11.68 -68.93 48.81
N TYR A 20 10.52 -68.94 48.16
CA TYR A 20 10.18 -68.08 47.02
C TYR A 20 10.15 -66.64 47.46
N GLY A 21 11.16 -65.88 46.99
CA GLY A 21 10.95 -64.52 46.55
C GLY A 21 10.53 -63.44 47.54
N LYS A 22 11.34 -63.13 48.54
CA LYS A 22 11.24 -61.84 49.27
C LYS A 22 11.92 -60.64 48.55
N MET A 23 12.21 -60.76 47.24
CA MET A 23 12.98 -59.75 46.49
C MET A 23 12.13 -58.85 45.59
N ARG A 24 10.80 -58.95 45.53
CA ARG A 24 9.98 -58.07 44.72
C ARG A 24 9.29 -56.93 45.49
N GLY A 25 9.09 -57.08 46.79
CA GLY A 25 8.38 -56.07 47.58
C GLY A 25 9.19 -54.77 47.86
N THR A 26 10.49 -54.92 48.11
CA THR A 26 11.35 -53.80 48.48
C THR A 26 11.62 -52.88 47.31
N LYS A 27 11.82 -53.38 46.07
CA LYS A 27 12.01 -52.54 44.89
C LYS A 27 10.72 -51.82 44.46
N MET A 28 9.55 -52.40 44.67
CA MET A 28 8.27 -51.72 44.41
C MET A 28 8.00 -50.57 45.40
N LEU A 29 8.36 -50.76 46.68
CA LEU A 29 8.21 -49.73 47.70
C LEU A 29 9.18 -48.58 47.48
N GLU A 30 10.41 -48.84 47.02
CA GLU A 30 11.36 -47.78 46.65
C GLU A 30 10.88 -47.00 45.41
N ILE A 31 10.36 -47.69 44.36
CA ILE A 31 9.80 -47.05 43.18
C ILE A 31 8.59 -46.16 43.55
N PHE A 32 7.74 -46.60 44.47
CA PHE A 32 6.59 -45.82 44.93
C PHE A 32 7.00 -44.54 45.67
N ASN A 33 8.16 -44.51 46.31
CA ASN A 33 8.72 -43.34 47.00
C ASN A 33 9.28 -42.29 46.01
N TYR A 34 9.69 -42.71 44.78
CA TYR A 34 10.18 -41.81 43.74
C TYR A 34 9.07 -41.20 42.87
N VAL A 35 7.87 -41.82 42.84
CA VAL A 35 6.72 -41.32 42.02
C VAL A 35 6.32 -39.90 42.40
N PRO A 36 6.16 -39.50 43.67
CA PRO A 36 5.81 -38.14 44.03
C PRO A 36 6.94 -37.15 43.68
N VAL A 37 8.20 -37.55 43.83
CA VAL A 37 9.36 -36.71 43.43
C VAL A 37 9.39 -36.50 41.93
N PHE A 38 9.18 -37.57 41.16
CA PHE A 38 9.09 -37.49 39.72
C PHE A 38 7.95 -36.56 39.27
N PHE A 39 6.78 -36.66 39.89
CA PHE A 39 5.64 -35.80 39.62
C PHE A 39 5.93 -34.33 39.91
N VAL A 40 6.57 -34.03 41.05
CA VAL A 40 7.00 -32.66 41.40
C VAL A 40 8.00 -32.13 40.39
N VAL A 41 8.99 -32.92 39.97
CA VAL A 41 9.98 -32.50 38.94
C VAL A 41 9.30 -32.20 37.61
N VAL A 42 8.36 -33.03 37.16
CA VAL A 42 7.58 -32.79 35.93
C VAL A 42 6.77 -31.50 36.02
N VAL A 43 6.10 -31.27 37.15
CA VAL A 43 5.33 -30.01 37.37
C VAL A 43 6.25 -28.79 37.34
N VAL A 44 7.44 -28.85 37.98
CA VAL A 44 8.42 -27.75 37.97
C VAL A 44 8.93 -27.51 36.57
N ILE A 45 9.26 -28.53 35.79
CA ILE A 45 9.70 -28.42 34.40
C ILE A 45 8.58 -27.79 33.56
N MET A 46 7.35 -28.24 33.71
CA MET A 46 6.21 -27.68 32.99
C MET A 46 5.96 -26.23 33.36
N PHE A 47 6.15 -25.83 34.63
CA PHE A 47 6.03 -24.46 35.10
C PHE A 47 7.12 -23.60 34.50
N ILE A 48 8.39 -24.06 34.48
CA ILE A 48 9.53 -23.32 33.87
C ILE A 48 9.32 -23.18 32.36
N ALA A 49 8.89 -24.22 31.67
CA ALA A 49 8.59 -24.18 30.25
C ALA A 49 7.45 -23.18 29.91
N SER A 50 6.46 -23.08 30.78
CA SER A 50 5.36 -22.11 30.64
C SER A 50 5.80 -20.66 30.95
N ALA A 51 6.83 -20.48 31.76
CA ALA A 51 7.36 -19.17 32.15
C ALA A 51 8.23 -18.52 31.07
N VAL A 52 8.82 -19.32 30.17
CA VAL A 52 9.68 -18.82 29.08
C VAL A 52 8.82 -18.32 27.93
N ARG A 53 9.06 -17.05 27.52
CA ARG A 53 8.43 -16.43 26.35
C ARG A 53 9.47 -15.80 25.48
N ILE A 54 9.29 -15.92 24.16
CA ILE A 54 10.13 -15.31 23.14
C ILE A 54 9.26 -14.32 22.36
N LEU A 55 9.77 -13.12 22.20
CA LEU A 55 9.18 -12.08 21.36
C LEU A 55 10.09 -11.80 20.16
N PRO A 56 9.51 -11.73 18.94
CA PRO A 56 10.22 -11.29 17.76
C PRO A 56 10.56 -9.78 17.86
N GLU A 57 11.51 -9.35 17.04
CA GLU A 57 12.03 -7.97 17.05
C GLU A 57 10.95 -6.91 16.77
N TYR A 58 10.01 -7.26 15.94
CA TYR A 58 8.91 -6.37 15.54
C TYR A 58 7.72 -6.34 16.52
N GLU A 59 7.81 -7.04 17.66
CA GLU A 59 6.78 -7.04 18.71
C GLU A 59 7.34 -6.48 20.01
N ARG A 60 6.45 -5.88 20.80
CA ARG A 60 6.71 -5.52 22.19
C ARG A 60 5.68 -6.20 23.09
N GLY A 61 6.14 -6.65 24.23
CA GLY A 61 5.29 -7.25 25.25
C GLY A 61 4.97 -6.26 26.35
N VAL A 62 3.71 -5.87 26.48
CA VAL A 62 3.24 -5.08 27.62
C VAL A 62 2.91 -6.05 28.73
N LEU A 63 3.65 -5.97 29.82
CA LEU A 63 3.52 -6.87 30.98
C LEU A 63 2.66 -6.24 32.06
N PHE A 64 1.58 -6.94 32.41
CA PHE A 64 0.75 -6.61 33.57
C PHE A 64 1.00 -7.62 34.67
N ARG A 65 1.34 -7.17 35.85
CA ARG A 65 1.50 -7.97 37.07
C ARG A 65 0.38 -7.66 38.04
N LEU A 66 -0.43 -8.66 38.34
CA LEU A 66 -1.62 -8.50 39.22
C LEU A 66 -2.51 -7.31 38.79
N GLY A 67 -2.68 -7.12 37.47
CA GLY A 67 -3.48 -6.04 36.91
C GLY A 67 -2.79 -4.67 36.82
N ARG A 68 -1.58 -4.51 37.39
CA ARG A 68 -0.81 -3.25 37.27
C ARG A 68 0.21 -3.35 36.16
N LEU A 69 0.40 -2.27 35.42
CA LEU A 69 1.44 -2.18 34.39
C LEU A 69 2.82 -2.32 35.04
N ALA A 70 3.55 -3.39 34.71
CA ALA A 70 4.89 -3.66 35.20
C ALA A 70 5.99 -3.14 34.24
N GLY A 71 5.62 -2.83 32.99
CA GLY A 71 6.49 -2.26 31.97
C GLY A 71 6.42 -2.97 30.62
N VAL A 72 7.21 -2.44 29.67
CA VAL A 72 7.30 -3.00 28.31
C VAL A 72 8.55 -3.89 28.22
N ARG A 73 8.40 -5.08 27.68
CA ARG A 73 9.49 -6.00 27.38
C ARG A 73 9.87 -5.93 25.91
N GLY A 74 11.19 -5.83 25.67
CA GLY A 74 11.76 -5.83 24.33
C GLY A 74 11.77 -7.21 23.67
N PRO A 75 12.35 -7.33 22.47
CA PRO A 75 12.51 -8.59 21.77
C PRO A 75 13.48 -9.51 22.51
N GLY A 76 13.36 -10.80 22.25
CA GLY A 76 14.21 -11.83 22.83
C GLY A 76 13.51 -12.70 23.85
N LEU A 77 14.30 -13.39 24.64
CA LEU A 77 13.85 -14.33 25.66
C LEU A 77 13.66 -13.62 27.00
N PHE A 78 12.52 -13.81 27.63
CA PHE A 78 12.25 -13.32 28.98
C PHE A 78 11.36 -14.27 29.75
N PHE A 79 11.32 -14.09 31.06
CA PHE A 79 10.57 -14.93 31.98
C PHE A 79 9.34 -14.18 32.47
N ILE A 80 8.21 -14.87 32.46
CA ILE A 80 6.95 -14.42 33.08
C ILE A 80 6.55 -15.43 34.16
N ILE A 81 5.84 -14.96 35.17
CA ILE A 81 5.28 -15.80 36.22
C ILE A 81 3.88 -16.23 35.77
N PRO A 82 3.67 -17.53 35.37
CA PRO A 82 2.36 -17.98 34.92
C PRO A 82 1.33 -17.79 36.03
N GLY A 83 0.14 -17.28 35.67
CA GLY A 83 -0.95 -17.03 36.61
C GLY A 83 -0.93 -15.63 37.28
N ILE A 84 0.24 -14.98 37.41
CA ILE A 84 0.38 -13.66 38.00
C ILE A 84 0.59 -12.59 36.93
N ASP A 85 1.43 -12.92 35.95
CA ASP A 85 1.82 -12.01 34.86
C ASP A 85 0.94 -12.25 33.64
N ARG A 86 0.37 -11.18 33.08
CA ARG A 86 -0.38 -11.18 31.82
C ARG A 86 0.43 -10.39 30.80
N LEU A 87 0.75 -11.04 29.67
CA LEU A 87 1.50 -10.44 28.56
C LEU A 87 0.53 -10.11 27.41
N VAL A 88 0.51 -8.85 27.01
CA VAL A 88 -0.17 -8.38 25.80
C VAL A 88 0.87 -8.04 24.74
N ARG A 89 0.78 -8.66 23.56
CA ARG A 89 1.71 -8.43 22.46
C ARG A 89 1.20 -7.31 21.56
N VAL A 90 2.06 -6.39 21.19
CA VAL A 90 1.79 -5.28 20.30
C VAL A 90 2.81 -5.28 19.18
N SER A 91 2.34 -5.29 17.93
CA SER A 91 3.21 -5.17 16.75
C SER A 91 3.59 -3.71 16.51
N LEU A 92 4.89 -3.47 16.24
CA LEU A 92 5.41 -2.15 15.87
C LEU A 92 5.43 -1.92 14.36
N ARG A 93 5.03 -2.92 13.56
CA ARG A 93 4.97 -2.78 12.11
C ARG A 93 3.91 -1.77 11.71
N THR A 94 4.14 -1.14 10.58
CA THR A 94 3.12 -0.27 9.97
C THR A 94 1.91 -1.11 9.58
N VAL A 95 0.77 -0.67 10.04
CA VAL A 95 -0.55 -1.22 9.71
C VAL A 95 -1.17 -0.31 8.67
N VAL A 96 -1.75 -0.92 7.64
CA VAL A 96 -2.53 -0.24 6.62
C VAL A 96 -4.00 -0.46 6.94
N PHE A 97 -4.73 0.62 7.08
CA PHE A 97 -6.14 0.59 7.38
C PHE A 97 -6.95 1.29 6.27
N ASP A 98 -7.84 0.54 5.64
CA ASP A 98 -8.79 1.09 4.67
C ASP A 98 -9.98 1.73 5.40
N VAL A 99 -10.14 3.04 5.25
CA VAL A 99 -11.33 3.79 5.72
C VAL A 99 -12.45 3.55 4.73
N PRO A 100 -13.58 2.97 5.16
CA PRO A 100 -14.70 2.71 4.28
C PRO A 100 -15.26 4.01 3.69
N PRO A 101 -15.92 3.96 2.52
CA PRO A 101 -16.50 5.14 1.89
C PRO A 101 -17.44 5.88 2.82
N GLN A 102 -17.21 7.19 2.97
CA GLN A 102 -18.01 8.11 3.78
C GLN A 102 -18.75 9.08 2.87
N ASP A 103 -20.04 9.24 3.12
CA ASP A 103 -20.82 10.32 2.50
C ASP A 103 -20.49 11.63 3.19
N VAL A 104 -19.97 12.58 2.43
CA VAL A 104 -19.53 13.90 2.91
C VAL A 104 -20.16 14.97 2.05
N ILE A 105 -20.59 16.06 2.65
CA ILE A 105 -21.04 17.27 1.95
C ILE A 105 -19.88 18.26 2.00
N THR A 106 -19.38 18.66 0.85
CA THR A 106 -18.30 19.66 0.73
C THR A 106 -18.80 21.06 1.05
N ARG A 107 -17.88 22.03 1.16
CA ARG A 107 -18.21 23.43 1.46
C ARG A 107 -19.13 24.06 0.40
N ASP A 108 -19.02 23.65 -0.84
CA ASP A 108 -19.85 24.06 -1.98
C ASP A 108 -21.17 23.27 -2.12
N ASN A 109 -21.54 22.55 -1.03
CA ASN A 109 -22.81 21.82 -0.90
C ASN A 109 -22.97 20.65 -1.89
N VAL A 110 -21.86 20.00 -2.29
CA VAL A 110 -21.88 18.81 -3.14
C VAL A 110 -21.71 17.56 -2.27
N THR A 111 -22.59 16.58 -2.41
CA THR A 111 -22.47 15.29 -1.74
C THR A 111 -21.50 14.39 -2.50
N VAL A 112 -20.45 13.94 -1.85
CA VAL A 112 -19.44 13.04 -2.42
C VAL A 112 -19.23 11.83 -1.52
N LYS A 113 -18.90 10.68 -2.11
CA LYS A 113 -18.43 9.50 -1.35
C LYS A 113 -16.92 9.43 -1.44
N VAL A 114 -16.28 9.47 -0.30
CA VAL A 114 -14.81 9.47 -0.23
C VAL A 114 -14.32 8.33 0.63
N SER A 115 -13.36 7.56 0.13
CA SER A 115 -12.60 6.56 0.88
C SER A 115 -11.14 6.98 1.00
N ALA A 116 -10.48 6.52 2.06
CA ALA A 116 -9.08 6.84 2.33
C ALA A 116 -8.34 5.62 2.87
N VAL A 117 -7.02 5.68 2.82
CA VAL A 117 -6.11 4.70 3.41
C VAL A 117 -5.24 5.40 4.43
N VAL A 118 -5.15 4.84 5.62
CA VAL A 118 -4.35 5.37 6.73
C VAL A 118 -3.22 4.39 7.04
N TYR A 119 -2.00 4.88 7.02
CA TYR A 119 -0.79 4.15 7.39
C TYR A 119 -0.36 4.60 8.78
N PHE A 120 -0.38 3.70 9.74
CA PHE A 120 0.03 4.03 11.10
C PHE A 120 0.84 2.90 11.73
N ARG A 121 1.57 3.22 12.77
CA ARG A 121 2.32 2.24 13.58
C ARG A 121 2.29 2.62 15.05
N VAL A 122 2.41 1.62 15.91
CA VAL A 122 2.53 1.85 17.34
C VAL A 122 4.00 2.22 17.65
N MET A 123 4.19 3.37 18.29
CA MET A 123 5.51 3.82 18.78
C MET A 123 5.72 3.47 20.25
N ILE A 124 4.67 3.60 21.06
CA ILE A 124 4.72 3.41 22.50
C ILE A 124 3.66 2.39 22.90
N ALA A 125 4.09 1.12 23.07
CA ALA A 125 3.19 -0.02 23.20
C ALA A 125 2.36 -0.01 24.49
N ASP A 126 2.88 0.51 25.61
CA ASP A 126 2.16 0.65 26.87
C ASP A 126 0.97 1.60 26.75
N LYS A 127 1.18 2.78 26.14
CA LYS A 127 0.10 3.75 25.91
C LYS A 127 -0.98 3.18 25.01
N ALA A 128 -0.61 2.46 23.95
CA ALA A 128 -1.58 1.89 23.02
C ALA A 128 -2.52 0.84 23.65
N ILE A 129 -2.12 0.27 24.79
CA ILE A 129 -2.94 -0.74 25.51
C ILE A 129 -3.61 -0.18 26.75
N VAL A 130 -3.01 0.84 27.38
CA VAL A 130 -3.54 1.42 28.64
C VAL A 130 -4.54 2.52 28.35
N GLU A 131 -4.23 3.41 27.38
CA GLU A 131 -5.07 4.58 27.09
C GLU A 131 -6.31 4.24 26.24
N VAL A 132 -6.24 3.16 25.45
CA VAL A 132 -7.33 2.78 24.53
C VAL A 132 -7.56 1.28 24.59
N GLU A 133 -8.81 0.85 24.73
CA GLU A 133 -9.19 -0.57 24.77
C GLU A 133 -8.82 -1.29 23.45
N ASN A 134 -9.18 -0.67 22.32
CA ASN A 134 -8.87 -1.20 20.99
C ASN A 134 -8.40 -0.05 20.09
N TYR A 135 -7.09 0.10 20.00
CA TYR A 135 -6.47 1.18 19.25
C TYR A 135 -6.74 1.09 17.73
N LEU A 136 -6.93 -0.13 17.18
CA LEU A 136 -7.29 -0.31 15.77
C LEU A 136 -8.66 0.26 15.48
N TYR A 137 -9.64 -0.09 16.31
CA TYR A 137 -11.01 0.39 16.19
C TYR A 137 -11.11 1.90 16.45
N ALA A 138 -10.46 2.40 17.49
CA ALA A 138 -10.44 3.82 17.81
C ALA A 138 -9.83 4.66 16.70
N THR A 139 -8.68 4.23 16.14
CA THR A 139 -8.04 4.89 14.99
C THR A 139 -8.96 4.89 13.76
N SER A 140 -9.66 3.78 13.52
CA SER A 140 -10.65 3.68 12.45
C SER A 140 -11.77 4.72 12.57
N GLN A 141 -12.41 4.79 13.74
CA GLN A 141 -13.51 5.72 13.99
C GLN A 141 -13.03 7.18 13.94
N LEU A 142 -11.87 7.46 14.51
CA LEU A 142 -11.25 8.78 14.43
C LEU A 142 -10.97 9.17 12.98
N SER A 143 -10.44 8.26 12.17
CA SER A 143 -10.15 8.52 10.76
C SER A 143 -11.41 8.84 9.95
N GLN A 144 -12.50 8.11 10.18
CA GLN A 144 -13.79 8.37 9.53
C GLN A 144 -14.37 9.75 9.89
N THR A 145 -14.33 10.10 11.17
CA THR A 145 -14.87 11.39 11.66
C THR A 145 -13.99 12.56 11.22
N THR A 146 -12.66 12.40 11.24
CA THR A 146 -11.73 13.42 10.78
C THR A 146 -11.85 13.64 9.28
N LEU A 147 -11.94 12.54 8.50
CA LEU A 147 -12.15 12.61 7.04
C LEU A 147 -13.40 13.44 6.72
N ARG A 148 -14.52 13.14 7.37
CA ARG A 148 -15.78 13.90 7.18
C ARG A 148 -15.63 15.37 7.58
N SER A 149 -14.96 15.66 8.68
CA SER A 149 -14.77 17.03 9.17
C SER A 149 -13.90 17.87 8.25
N VAL A 150 -12.76 17.34 7.79
CA VAL A 150 -11.82 18.06 6.91
C VAL A 150 -12.45 18.27 5.55
N LEU A 151 -13.02 17.23 4.95
CA LEU A 151 -13.64 17.31 3.61
C LEU A 151 -14.88 18.22 3.59
N GLY A 152 -15.59 18.33 4.71
CA GLY A 152 -16.72 19.28 4.84
C GLY A 152 -16.29 20.75 4.82
N GLN A 153 -15.00 21.07 4.99
CA GLN A 153 -14.47 22.44 4.99
C GLN A 153 -13.82 22.82 3.63
N VAL A 154 -13.65 21.85 2.75
CA VAL A 154 -12.95 21.99 1.46
C VAL A 154 -13.96 22.04 0.31
N GLU A 155 -13.66 22.79 -0.75
CA GLU A 155 -14.44 22.79 -1.98
C GLU A 155 -14.11 21.56 -2.85
N LEU A 156 -15.06 21.16 -3.68
CA LEU A 156 -14.89 20.01 -4.57
C LEU A 156 -13.70 20.17 -5.52
N ASP A 157 -13.49 21.36 -6.06
CA ASP A 157 -12.36 21.62 -6.96
C ASP A 157 -11.01 21.49 -6.25
N GLU A 158 -10.90 21.95 -5.02
CA GLU A 158 -9.72 21.76 -4.18
C GLU A 158 -9.48 20.29 -3.86
N LEU A 159 -10.54 19.55 -3.55
CA LEU A 159 -10.50 18.11 -3.28
C LEU A 159 -9.99 17.30 -4.50
N LEU A 160 -10.30 17.72 -5.70
CA LEU A 160 -9.87 17.06 -6.92
C LEU A 160 -8.45 17.46 -7.36
N SER A 161 -8.08 18.74 -7.17
CA SER A 161 -6.83 19.33 -7.67
C SER A 161 -5.70 19.35 -6.66
N GLN A 162 -5.98 19.45 -5.35
CA GLN A 162 -4.98 19.63 -4.28
C GLN A 162 -4.96 18.49 -3.26
N ARG A 163 -5.01 17.25 -3.71
CA ARG A 163 -5.06 16.07 -2.84
C ARG A 163 -3.92 16.01 -1.82
N ASP A 164 -2.72 16.39 -2.23
CA ASP A 164 -1.53 16.36 -1.36
C ASP A 164 -1.64 17.30 -0.15
N LYS A 165 -2.33 18.44 -0.31
CA LYS A 165 -2.60 19.37 0.78
C LYS A 165 -3.57 18.75 1.78
N ILE A 166 -4.64 18.17 1.28
CA ILE A 166 -5.68 17.52 2.10
C ILE A 166 -5.11 16.30 2.83
N ASN A 167 -4.31 15.48 2.14
CA ASN A 167 -3.65 14.32 2.73
C ASN A 167 -2.75 14.72 3.92
N ARG A 168 -1.98 15.81 3.77
CA ARG A 168 -1.13 16.34 4.85
C ARG A 168 -1.95 16.86 6.03
N GLU A 169 -3.00 17.61 5.75
CA GLU A 169 -3.88 18.12 6.80
C GLU A 169 -4.56 17.00 7.58
N LEU A 170 -5.08 15.99 6.88
CA LEU A 170 -5.63 14.77 7.50
C LEU A 170 -4.58 14.07 8.37
N GLN A 171 -3.36 13.90 7.85
CA GLN A 171 -2.27 13.28 8.58
C GLN A 171 -1.94 14.04 9.87
N GLU A 172 -1.79 15.37 9.81
CA GLU A 172 -1.46 16.20 10.96
C GLU A 172 -2.53 16.13 12.05
N ILE A 173 -3.79 16.20 11.66
CA ILE A 173 -4.91 16.11 12.61
C ILE A 173 -4.95 14.72 13.26
N LEU A 174 -4.86 13.66 12.46
CA LEU A 174 -4.86 12.29 12.96
C LEU A 174 -3.66 12.01 13.85
N ASP A 175 -2.45 12.40 13.46
CA ASP A 175 -1.22 12.20 14.25
C ASP A 175 -1.30 12.93 15.59
N ARG A 176 -1.86 14.13 15.63
CA ARG A 176 -2.10 14.90 16.87
C ARG A 176 -3.06 14.19 17.82
N HIS A 177 -4.13 13.61 17.31
CA HIS A 177 -5.13 12.92 18.13
C HIS A 177 -4.69 11.52 18.58
N THR A 178 -3.91 10.81 17.76
CA THR A 178 -3.41 9.46 18.07
C THR A 178 -2.10 9.47 18.89
N GLY A 179 -1.39 10.60 18.90
CA GLY A 179 -0.14 10.78 19.66
C GLY A 179 -0.25 10.43 21.15
N PRO A 180 -1.29 10.87 21.90
CA PRO A 180 -1.53 10.46 23.29
C PRO A 180 -1.62 8.95 23.48
N TRP A 181 -2.15 8.22 22.50
CA TRP A 181 -2.27 6.75 22.51
C TRP A 181 -0.96 6.04 22.13
N GLY A 182 0.13 6.79 21.88
CA GLY A 182 1.40 6.22 21.47
C GLY A 182 1.42 5.67 20.04
N ILE A 183 0.49 6.10 19.21
CA ILE A 183 0.36 5.73 17.80
C ILE A 183 0.85 6.88 16.93
N LYS A 184 1.61 6.57 15.90
CA LYS A 184 2.05 7.53 14.89
C LYS A 184 1.40 7.24 13.55
N VAL A 185 0.70 8.23 13.01
CA VAL A 185 0.19 8.20 11.65
C VAL A 185 1.29 8.64 10.70
N SER A 186 1.75 7.73 9.86
CA SER A 186 2.86 7.97 8.93
C SER A 186 2.40 8.65 7.66
N ASN A 187 1.24 8.24 7.12
CA ASN A 187 0.67 8.79 5.91
C ASN A 187 -0.85 8.59 5.88
N VAL A 188 -1.54 9.49 5.19
CA VAL A 188 -2.97 9.37 4.88
C VAL A 188 -3.16 9.70 3.41
N GLU A 189 -3.91 8.86 2.70
CA GLU A 189 -4.17 9.04 1.28
C GLU A 189 -5.65 8.91 0.97
N VAL A 190 -6.21 9.91 0.34
CA VAL A 190 -7.55 9.82 -0.23
C VAL A 190 -7.51 8.92 -1.46
N LYS A 191 -8.27 7.82 -1.42
CA LYS A 191 -8.25 6.76 -2.43
C LYS A 191 -9.21 7.05 -3.58
N ASN A 192 -10.50 7.06 -3.29
CA ASN A 192 -11.56 7.25 -4.28
C ASN A 192 -12.45 8.42 -3.87
N ILE A 193 -12.89 9.17 -4.86
CA ILE A 193 -13.87 10.25 -4.72
C ILE A 193 -14.96 9.95 -5.74
N ASP A 194 -16.09 9.45 -5.26
CA ASP A 194 -17.23 9.12 -6.11
C ASP A 194 -18.22 10.28 -6.10
N LEU A 195 -18.45 10.85 -7.26
CA LEU A 195 -19.38 11.95 -7.50
C LEU A 195 -20.72 11.44 -8.01
N PRO A 196 -21.85 12.14 -7.74
CA PRO A 196 -23.11 11.87 -8.38
C PRO A 196 -23.00 11.91 -9.92
N GLN A 197 -23.72 11.05 -10.62
CA GLN A 197 -23.63 10.94 -12.09
C GLN A 197 -23.89 12.25 -12.83
N GLU A 198 -24.82 13.06 -12.34
CA GLU A 198 -25.13 14.36 -12.94
C GLU A 198 -23.94 15.32 -12.85
N MET A 199 -23.27 15.35 -11.69
CA MET A 199 -22.08 16.16 -11.47
C MET A 199 -20.90 15.68 -12.34
N GLN A 200 -20.70 14.35 -12.44
CA GLN A 200 -19.67 13.78 -13.33
C GLN A 200 -19.89 14.25 -14.78
N ARG A 201 -21.13 14.24 -15.26
CA ARG A 201 -21.47 14.72 -16.61
C ARG A 201 -21.24 16.23 -16.77
N ALA A 202 -21.58 17.02 -15.75
CA ALA A 202 -21.33 18.46 -15.76
C ALA A 202 -19.83 18.79 -15.82
N ILE A 203 -19.01 18.16 -14.96
CA ILE A 203 -17.56 18.32 -14.93
C ILE A 203 -16.94 17.85 -16.26
N ALA A 204 -17.39 16.72 -16.81
CA ALA A 204 -16.90 16.23 -18.10
C ALA A 204 -17.16 17.25 -19.22
N LYS A 205 -18.36 17.83 -19.28
CA LYS A 205 -18.73 18.86 -20.23
C LYS A 205 -17.90 20.13 -20.07
N GLN A 206 -17.66 20.56 -18.83
CA GLN A 206 -16.81 21.71 -18.53
C GLN A 206 -15.36 21.46 -18.95
N ALA A 207 -14.82 20.28 -18.63
CA ALA A 207 -13.46 19.89 -19.01
C ALA A 207 -13.29 19.80 -20.54
N GLU A 208 -14.31 19.31 -21.26
CA GLU A 208 -14.32 19.27 -22.73
C GLU A 208 -14.31 20.69 -23.33
N ALA A 209 -15.18 21.57 -22.84
CA ALA A 209 -15.21 22.97 -23.29
C ALA A 209 -13.90 23.73 -23.01
N GLU A 210 -13.29 23.48 -21.85
CA GLU A 210 -12.00 24.11 -21.52
C GLU A 210 -10.87 23.56 -22.39
N ARG A 211 -10.86 22.26 -22.70
CA ARG A 211 -9.90 21.65 -23.63
C ARG A 211 -10.07 22.22 -25.05
N GLU A 212 -11.32 22.37 -25.50
CA GLU A 212 -11.60 22.96 -26.81
C GLU A 212 -11.16 24.43 -26.88
N ARG A 213 -11.43 25.20 -25.82
CA ARG A 213 -10.95 26.60 -25.72
C ARG A 213 -9.41 26.68 -25.79
N ARG A 214 -8.71 25.82 -25.01
CA ARG A 214 -7.24 25.79 -25.03
C ARG A 214 -6.71 25.33 -26.39
N ALA A 215 -7.31 24.35 -27.03
CA ALA A 215 -6.93 23.90 -28.36
C ALA A 215 -7.05 25.01 -29.37
N LYS A 216 -8.14 25.83 -29.36
CA LYS A 216 -8.33 26.97 -30.23
C LYS A 216 -7.26 28.06 -30.00
N VAL A 217 -6.90 28.33 -28.74
CA VAL A 217 -5.84 29.32 -28.42
C VAL A 217 -4.48 28.84 -28.94
N ILE A 218 -4.12 27.56 -28.65
CA ILE A 218 -2.86 26.98 -29.11
C ILE A 218 -2.79 26.98 -30.65
N HIS A 219 -3.89 26.64 -31.31
CA HIS A 219 -3.96 26.67 -32.77
C HIS A 219 -3.74 28.09 -33.32
N ALA A 220 -4.43 29.09 -32.77
CA ALA A 220 -4.28 30.47 -33.17
C ALA A 220 -2.85 31.03 -32.92
N GLU A 221 -2.24 30.69 -31.78
CA GLU A 221 -0.84 31.03 -31.50
C GLU A 221 0.11 30.34 -32.48
N GLY A 222 -0.15 29.05 -32.78
CA GLY A 222 0.60 28.30 -33.79
C GLY A 222 0.51 28.93 -35.19
N GLU A 223 -0.68 29.34 -35.62
CA GLU A 223 -0.89 30.04 -36.89
C GLU A 223 -0.16 31.41 -36.93
N LEU A 224 -0.23 32.17 -35.83
CA LEU A 224 0.50 33.44 -35.72
C LEU A 224 2.01 33.21 -35.87
N GLN A 225 2.58 32.29 -35.09
CA GLN A 225 4.01 31.97 -35.16
C GLN A 225 4.42 31.44 -36.55
N ALA A 226 3.59 30.59 -37.15
CA ALA A 226 3.82 30.11 -38.51
C ALA A 226 3.79 31.24 -39.53
N SER A 227 2.80 32.16 -39.44
CA SER A 227 2.68 33.33 -40.32
C SER A 227 3.88 34.26 -40.20
N GLU A 228 4.37 34.53 -39.00
CA GLU A 228 5.58 35.31 -38.78
C GLU A 228 6.81 34.66 -39.41
N LYS A 229 6.99 33.35 -39.25
CA LYS A 229 8.09 32.57 -39.85
C LYS A 229 8.01 32.53 -41.36
N LEU A 230 6.80 32.37 -41.91
CA LEU A 230 6.57 32.43 -43.35
C LEU A 230 6.85 33.82 -43.92
N ALA A 231 6.44 34.91 -43.23
CA ALA A 231 6.75 36.27 -43.63
C ALA A 231 8.26 36.56 -43.62
N GLN A 232 8.97 36.05 -42.59
CA GLN A 232 10.44 36.15 -42.53
C GLN A 232 11.09 35.37 -43.68
N ALA A 233 10.65 34.16 -43.94
CA ALA A 233 11.14 33.32 -45.01
C ALA A 233 10.88 33.99 -46.40
N ALA A 234 9.70 34.54 -46.62
CA ALA A 234 9.36 35.26 -47.85
C ALA A 234 10.27 36.50 -48.08
N LYS A 235 10.59 37.25 -47.01
CA LYS A 235 11.54 38.38 -47.10
C LYS A 235 12.93 37.92 -47.53
N VAL A 236 13.42 36.80 -47.00
CA VAL A 236 14.72 36.24 -47.37
C VAL A 236 14.73 35.73 -48.82
N LEU A 237 13.67 35.05 -49.23
CA LEU A 237 13.53 34.55 -50.61
C LEU A 237 13.33 35.67 -51.65
N ALA A 238 12.76 36.82 -51.27
CA ALA A 238 12.55 37.97 -52.16
C ALA A 238 13.84 38.71 -52.53
N VAL A 239 14.92 38.52 -51.79
CA VAL A 239 16.23 39.13 -52.08
C VAL A 239 16.82 38.58 -53.38
N GLU A 240 16.58 37.29 -53.66
CA GLU A 240 17.11 36.63 -54.86
C GLU A 240 15.94 35.96 -55.63
N PRO A 241 15.53 36.52 -56.78
CA PRO A 241 14.37 36.05 -57.56
C PRO A 241 14.47 34.59 -57.99
N THR A 242 15.68 34.08 -58.18
CA THR A 242 15.96 32.69 -58.57
C THR A 242 15.60 31.72 -57.45
N SER A 243 15.64 32.15 -56.17
CA SER A 243 15.31 31.35 -55.01
C SER A 243 13.84 30.93 -54.98
N ILE A 244 12.94 31.78 -55.46
CA ILE A 244 11.51 31.46 -55.54
C ILE A 244 11.27 30.34 -56.54
N GLN A 245 11.98 30.32 -57.68
CA GLN A 245 11.86 29.29 -58.69
C GLN A 245 12.38 27.94 -58.19
N LEU A 246 13.51 27.95 -57.47
CA LEU A 246 14.06 26.73 -56.86
C LEU A 246 13.10 26.17 -55.81
N ARG A 247 12.52 27.01 -54.95
CA ARG A 247 11.55 26.59 -53.93
C ARG A 247 10.29 26.00 -54.56
N PHE A 248 9.81 26.58 -55.64
CA PHE A 248 8.69 26.06 -56.41
C PHE A 248 8.97 24.65 -56.98
N LEU A 249 10.15 24.42 -57.58
CA LEU A 249 10.57 23.12 -58.05
C LEU A 249 10.71 22.09 -56.93
N GLN A 250 11.22 22.53 -55.79
CA GLN A 250 11.33 21.66 -54.60
C GLN A 250 9.95 21.21 -54.09
N THR A 251 9.01 22.14 -53.96
CA THR A 251 7.64 21.83 -53.54
C THR A 251 6.95 20.90 -54.55
N LEU A 252 7.17 21.08 -55.85
CA LEU A 252 6.69 20.15 -56.89
C LEU A 252 7.24 18.77 -56.71
N THR A 253 8.53 18.63 -56.40
CA THR A 253 9.16 17.33 -56.15
C THR A 253 8.60 16.65 -54.91
N GLU A 254 8.33 17.41 -53.82
CA GLU A 254 7.72 16.89 -52.58
C GLU A 254 6.29 16.38 -52.83
N ILE A 255 5.47 17.14 -53.59
CA ILE A 255 4.09 16.72 -53.92
C ILE A 255 4.09 15.51 -54.87
N CYS A 256 5.03 15.42 -55.80
CA CYS A 256 5.13 14.28 -56.71
C CYS A 256 5.64 13.00 -56.04
N ALA A 257 6.30 13.09 -54.88
CA ALA A 257 6.79 11.92 -54.13
C ALA A 257 5.64 11.16 -53.42
N GLU A 258 4.52 11.80 -53.13
CA GLU A 258 3.33 11.13 -52.63
C GLU A 258 2.58 10.50 -53.82
N LYS A 259 2.12 9.22 -53.67
CA LYS A 259 1.47 8.41 -54.71
C LYS A 259 0.09 8.92 -55.14
N ASN A 260 -0.05 10.17 -55.49
CA ASN A 260 -1.29 10.78 -55.94
C ASN A 260 -1.32 10.84 -57.48
N SER A 261 -2.32 10.17 -58.08
CA SER A 261 -2.47 10.03 -59.55
C SER A 261 -2.98 11.29 -60.26
N THR A 262 -3.39 12.34 -59.54
CA THR A 262 -3.91 13.55 -60.13
C THR A 262 -3.50 14.76 -59.28
N ILE A 263 -2.68 15.64 -59.85
CA ILE A 263 -2.26 16.89 -59.21
C ILE A 263 -2.94 18.07 -59.93
N ILE A 264 -3.85 18.78 -59.25
CA ILE A 264 -4.40 20.03 -59.75
C ILE A 264 -3.53 21.14 -59.22
N PHE A 265 -2.78 21.76 -60.14
CA PHE A 265 -1.84 22.82 -59.77
C PHE A 265 -2.32 24.18 -60.26
N PRO A 266 -2.63 25.11 -59.32
CA PRO A 266 -2.93 26.49 -59.71
C PRO A 266 -1.63 27.22 -60.12
N VAL A 267 -1.44 27.45 -61.41
CA VAL A 267 -0.31 28.23 -61.91
C VAL A 267 -0.62 29.73 -61.73
N PRO A 268 0.17 30.46 -60.93
CA PRO A 268 0.02 31.91 -60.82
C PRO A 268 0.21 32.56 -62.18
N VAL A 269 -0.76 33.36 -62.61
CA VAL A 269 -0.77 34.04 -63.95
C VAL A 269 0.46 34.91 -64.14
N ASP A 270 1.01 35.50 -63.07
CA ASP A 270 2.19 36.29 -63.07
C ASP A 270 3.47 35.59 -63.54
N LEU A 271 3.57 34.27 -63.31
CA LEU A 271 4.67 33.46 -63.83
C LEU A 271 4.57 33.27 -65.34
N ILE A 272 3.37 33.19 -65.90
CA ILE A 272 3.13 33.05 -67.33
C ILE A 272 3.48 34.35 -68.01
N SER A 273 3.15 35.52 -67.42
CA SER A 273 3.45 36.85 -67.96
C SER A 273 4.97 37.10 -68.08
N MET A 274 5.79 36.64 -67.07
CA MET A 274 7.25 36.78 -67.14
C MET A 274 7.87 35.94 -68.29
N PHE A 275 7.31 34.79 -68.61
CA PHE A 275 7.74 33.95 -69.71
C PHE A 275 7.31 34.53 -71.06
N MET A 276 6.14 35.21 -71.15
CA MET A 276 5.64 35.83 -72.35
C MET A 276 6.41 37.11 -72.69
N GLU A 277 6.74 37.93 -71.69
CA GLU A 277 7.46 39.18 -71.85
C GLU A 277 8.90 38.97 -72.34
N LYS A 278 9.57 37.92 -71.94
CA LYS A 278 10.92 37.52 -72.40
C LYS A 278 10.94 37.06 -73.88
N ARG A 279 9.76 36.66 -74.44
CA ARG A 279 9.62 36.22 -75.83
C ARG A 279 9.24 37.37 -76.78
N ALA A 280 8.81 38.51 -76.26
CA ALA A 280 8.36 39.66 -76.99
C ALA A 280 9.45 40.71 -77.32
N LYS A 281 10.73 40.51 -76.92
CA LYS A 281 11.86 41.30 -77.40
C LYS A 281 12.52 40.57 -78.60
N PRO A 282 12.14 40.89 -79.86
CA PRO A 282 12.93 40.48 -80.99
C PRO A 282 14.18 41.34 -80.98
N GLY A 283 15.34 40.73 -81.23
CA GLY A 283 16.61 41.43 -81.46
C GLY A 283 16.50 42.52 -82.50
N SER A 284 16.71 43.76 -82.07
CA SER A 284 17.18 44.79 -83.00
C SER A 284 18.69 44.72 -83.01
N GLY A 285 19.22 44.04 -84.05
CA GLY A 285 20.59 44.18 -84.51
C GLY A 285 20.73 45.54 -85.17
N GLU A 286 21.79 46.20 -84.83
CA GLU A 286 22.81 46.85 -85.69
C GLU A 286 23.99 47.22 -84.81
#